data_28975312f02a74ec662b4037aaa4a6c0
#
_entry.id   28975312f02a74ec662b4037aaa4a6c0
#
_cell.length_a   1.000
_cell.length_b   1.000
_cell.length_c   1.000
_cell.angle_alpha   90.00
_cell.angle_beta   90.00
_cell.angle_gamma   90.00
#
_symmetry.space_group_name_H-M   'P 1'
#
loop_
_entity.id
_entity.type
_entity.pdbx_description
1 polymer ?
#
loop_
_entity_poly.entity_id
_entity_poly.type
_entity_poly.pdbx_seq_one_letter_code
_entity_poly.pdbx_strand_id
1 'polypeptide(L)'
;GLELLAAHAGGQPGSSVTQGRIAYTVLQVERKLAGRPDLLSKIQEGILRLAPQQLRDGSNDAGLLAELGELYARTISTLSPRVLVQGDPQQLARNEVVMAIRALLLAAVRSAVLWRQLGGSYWDFILRRGQIAQSAKRWLGTLPQA
;
A
#
# COMPACT_ATOMS: atom_id res chain seq x y z
N GLY A 1 -0.01 1.15 -10.03
CA GLY A 1 0.55 2.02 -8.98
C GLY A 1 1.05 3.34 -9.53
N LEU A 2 2.04 3.34 -10.41
CA LEU A 2 2.64 4.55 -10.98
C LEU A 2 1.66 5.35 -11.85
N GLU A 3 0.80 4.68 -12.63
CA GLU A 3 -0.26 5.33 -13.42
C GLU A 3 -1.26 6.08 -12.52
N LEU A 4 -1.66 5.46 -11.41
CA LEU A 4 -2.54 6.10 -10.43
C LEU A 4 -1.89 7.31 -9.76
N LEU A 5 -0.59 7.25 -9.46
CA LEU A 5 0.17 8.38 -8.93
C LEU A 5 0.26 9.52 -9.95
N ALA A 6 0.53 9.19 -11.23
CA ALA A 6 0.59 10.16 -12.30
C ALA A 6 -0.78 10.83 -12.53
N ALA A 7 -1.87 10.07 -12.55
CA ALA A 7 -3.23 10.57 -12.71
C ALA A 7 -3.66 11.44 -11.52
N HIS A 8 -3.36 11.01 -10.30
CA HIS A 8 -3.70 11.75 -9.07
C HIS A 8 -3.01 13.12 -9.01
N ALA A 9 -1.74 13.17 -9.33
CA ALA A 9 -0.99 14.42 -9.32
C ALA A 9 -1.26 15.27 -10.57
N GLY A 10 -1.84 14.69 -11.64
CA GLY A 10 -2.29 15.40 -12.84
C GLY A 10 -3.67 16.05 -12.74
N GLY A 11 -4.36 15.96 -11.59
CA GLY A 11 -5.56 16.76 -11.32
C GLY A 11 -6.87 16.25 -11.93
N GLN A 12 -7.02 14.95 -12.21
CA GLN A 12 -8.34 14.42 -12.63
C GLN A 12 -9.32 14.42 -11.44
N PRO A 13 -10.48 15.10 -11.56
CA PRO A 13 -11.45 15.20 -10.47
C PRO A 13 -12.19 13.86 -10.26
N GLY A 14 -12.38 13.46 -9.02
CA GLY A 14 -13.22 12.34 -8.63
C GLY A 14 -12.49 11.13 -8.02
N SER A 15 -11.48 10.56 -8.67
CA SER A 15 -10.66 9.48 -8.08
C SER A 15 -9.60 10.02 -7.12
N SER A 16 -9.20 11.26 -7.30
CA SER A 16 -8.08 11.88 -6.60
C SER A 16 -8.29 12.08 -5.10
N VAL A 17 -9.51 12.38 -4.66
CA VAL A 17 -9.82 12.64 -3.25
C VAL A 17 -9.79 11.34 -2.44
N THR A 18 -10.39 10.27 -2.95
CA THR A 18 -10.43 8.97 -2.27
C THR A 18 -9.02 8.36 -2.15
N GLN A 19 -8.24 8.42 -3.22
CA GLN A 19 -6.85 7.95 -3.23
C GLN A 19 -5.97 8.76 -2.28
N GLY A 20 -6.14 10.09 -2.27
CA GLY A 20 -5.45 10.96 -1.33
C GLY A 20 -5.76 10.65 0.13
N ARG A 21 -7.02 10.32 0.45
CA ARG A 21 -7.44 9.89 1.80
C ARG A 21 -6.78 8.56 2.19
N ILE A 22 -6.75 7.59 1.28
CA ILE A 22 -6.10 6.29 1.53
C ILE A 22 -4.61 6.52 1.79
N ALA A 23 -3.91 7.25 0.92
CA ALA A 23 -2.49 7.54 1.07
C ALA A 23 -2.18 8.28 2.38
N TYR A 24 -2.98 9.27 2.72
CA TYR A 24 -2.86 10.00 4.00
C TYR A 24 -3.03 9.06 5.19
N THR A 25 -4.07 8.20 5.17
CA THR A 25 -4.32 7.25 6.25
C THR A 25 -3.20 6.22 6.36
N VAL A 26 -2.64 5.76 5.24
CA VAL A 26 -1.47 4.86 5.22
C VAL A 26 -0.27 5.50 5.91
N LEU A 27 0.01 6.79 5.66
CA LEU A 27 1.10 7.52 6.32
C LEU A 27 0.85 7.69 7.83
N GLN A 28 -0.40 7.90 8.24
CA GLN A 28 -0.74 7.94 9.68
C GLN A 28 -0.55 6.58 10.35
N VAL A 29 -0.95 5.51 9.69
CA VAL A 29 -0.76 4.13 10.16
C VAL A 29 0.73 3.80 10.25
N GLU A 30 1.52 4.16 9.23
CA GLU A 30 2.98 3.99 9.25
C GLU A 30 3.60 4.67 10.47
N ARG A 31 3.23 5.92 10.73
CA ARG A 31 3.75 6.67 11.89
C ARG A 31 3.46 5.97 13.21
N LYS A 32 2.28 5.37 13.37
CA LYS A 32 1.93 4.59 14.57
C LYS A 32 2.67 3.27 14.63
N LEU A 33 2.83 2.60 13.48
CA LEU A 33 3.56 1.36 13.36
C LEU A 33 5.05 1.56 13.73
N ALA A 34 5.64 2.71 13.41
CA ALA A 34 7.01 3.04 13.79
C ALA A 34 7.24 3.03 15.32
N GLY A 35 6.21 3.31 16.11
CA GLY A 35 6.23 3.21 17.59
C GLY A 35 5.90 1.79 18.12
N ARG A 36 5.76 0.79 17.26
CA ARG A 36 5.34 -0.57 17.62
C ARG A 36 6.32 -1.62 17.06
N PRO A 37 7.51 -1.76 17.67
CA PRO A 37 8.51 -2.73 17.22
C PRO A 37 8.01 -4.17 17.25
N ASP A 38 7.10 -4.51 18.16
CA ASP A 38 6.44 -5.80 18.26
C ASP A 38 5.63 -6.15 16.98
N LEU A 39 4.92 -5.18 16.42
CA LEU A 39 4.18 -5.37 15.18
C LEU A 39 5.09 -5.38 13.96
N LEU A 40 6.13 -4.55 13.95
CA LEU A 40 7.13 -4.53 12.88
C LEU A 40 7.82 -5.88 12.74
N SER A 41 8.27 -6.48 13.85
CA SER A 41 8.89 -7.82 13.87
C SER A 41 7.92 -8.88 13.33
N LYS A 42 6.66 -8.89 13.79
CA LYS A 42 5.63 -9.83 13.30
C LYS A 42 5.39 -9.70 11.80
N ILE A 43 5.35 -8.48 11.28
CA ILE A 43 5.18 -8.23 9.84
C ILE A 43 6.40 -8.75 9.08
N GLN A 44 7.60 -8.43 9.54
CA GLN A 44 8.85 -8.88 8.91
C GLN A 44 8.94 -10.40 8.86
N GLU A 45 8.73 -11.07 9.98
CA GLU A 45 8.74 -12.54 10.09
C GLU A 45 7.70 -13.17 9.16
N GLY A 46 6.48 -12.62 9.16
CA GLY A 46 5.41 -13.09 8.28
C GLY A 46 5.78 -12.97 6.79
N ILE A 47 6.35 -11.84 6.38
CA ILE A 47 6.77 -11.62 4.99
C ILE A 47 7.91 -12.56 4.60
N LEU A 48 8.93 -12.72 5.47
CA LEU A 48 10.06 -13.62 5.21
C LEU A 48 9.61 -15.07 5.07
N ARG A 49 8.64 -15.51 5.86
CA ARG A 49 8.05 -16.85 5.75
C ARG A 49 7.35 -17.08 4.41
N LEU A 50 6.72 -16.05 3.86
CA LEU A 50 5.96 -16.13 2.60
C LEU A 50 6.83 -15.89 1.35
N ALA A 51 8.05 -15.38 1.49
CA ALA A 51 8.92 -15.08 0.35
C ALA A 51 9.19 -16.30 -0.56
N PRO A 52 9.43 -17.53 -0.06
CA PRO A 52 9.60 -18.70 -0.92
C PRO A 52 8.35 -19.04 -1.75
N GLN A 53 7.15 -18.81 -1.23
CA GLN A 53 5.89 -19.00 -1.95
C GLN A 53 5.77 -17.99 -3.09
N GLN A 54 6.07 -16.72 -2.83
CA GLN A 54 6.06 -15.69 -3.87
C GLN A 54 7.00 -16.02 -5.03
N LEU A 55 8.18 -16.57 -4.74
CA LEU A 55 9.16 -16.96 -5.78
C LEU A 55 8.70 -18.13 -6.63
N ARG A 56 7.91 -19.06 -6.06
CA ARG A 56 7.38 -20.22 -6.79
C ARG A 56 6.13 -19.88 -7.59
N ASP A 57 5.17 -19.23 -6.95
CA ASP A 57 3.77 -19.14 -7.39
C ASP A 57 3.42 -17.76 -7.96
N GLY A 58 4.33 -16.79 -7.76
CA GLY A 58 4.14 -15.41 -8.19
C GLY A 58 3.37 -14.53 -7.19
N SER A 59 3.40 -13.23 -7.43
CA SER A 59 2.82 -12.23 -6.51
C SER A 59 1.29 -12.17 -6.53
N ASN A 60 0.65 -12.77 -7.54
CA ASN A 60 -0.81 -12.76 -7.71
C ASN A 60 -1.46 -14.09 -7.30
N ASP A 61 -0.69 -15.01 -6.71
CA ASP A 61 -1.23 -16.25 -6.19
C ASP A 61 -2.28 -16.00 -5.11
N ALA A 62 -3.43 -16.66 -5.23
CA ALA A 62 -4.56 -16.45 -4.32
C ALA A 62 -4.24 -16.86 -2.88
N GLY A 63 -3.47 -17.94 -2.72
CA GLY A 63 -3.03 -18.41 -1.40
C GLY A 63 -2.08 -17.42 -0.75
N LEU A 64 -1.11 -16.90 -1.50
CA LEU A 64 -0.20 -15.86 -1.04
C LEU A 64 -0.96 -14.59 -0.63
N LEU A 65 -1.91 -14.14 -1.44
CA LEU A 65 -2.72 -12.96 -1.14
C LEU A 65 -3.57 -13.16 0.12
N ALA A 66 -4.11 -14.36 0.33
CA ALA A 66 -4.85 -14.69 1.54
C ALA A 66 -3.95 -14.62 2.80
N GLU A 67 -2.76 -15.21 2.76
CA GLU A 67 -1.80 -15.18 3.88
C GLU A 67 -1.33 -13.76 4.21
N LEU A 68 -1.03 -12.95 3.19
CA LEU A 68 -0.67 -11.53 3.36
C LEU A 68 -1.84 -10.71 3.91
N GLY A 69 -3.07 -11.00 3.45
CA GLY A 69 -4.29 -10.38 3.96
C GLY A 69 -4.52 -10.69 5.44
N GLU A 70 -4.30 -11.93 5.86
CA GLU A 70 -4.36 -12.34 7.26
C GLU A 70 -3.26 -11.69 8.10
N LEU A 71 -2.05 -11.59 7.57
CA LEU A 71 -0.95 -10.88 8.24
C LEU A 71 -1.32 -9.42 8.51
N TYR A 72 -1.91 -8.73 7.53
CA TYR A 72 -2.44 -7.37 7.69
C TYR A 72 -3.51 -7.31 8.78
N ALA A 73 -4.47 -8.24 8.78
CA ALA A 73 -5.57 -8.26 9.72
C ALA A 73 -5.10 -8.43 11.17
N ARG A 74 -4.09 -9.26 11.39
CA ARG A 74 -3.54 -9.53 12.73
C ARG A 74 -2.55 -8.48 13.23
N THR A 75 -2.08 -7.59 12.35
CA THR A 75 -1.08 -6.58 12.70
C THR A 75 -1.59 -5.17 12.47
N ILE A 76 -1.55 -4.69 11.25
CA ILE A 76 -1.83 -3.29 10.89
C ILE A 76 -3.30 -2.90 11.16
N SER A 77 -4.24 -3.82 10.93
CA SER A 77 -5.67 -3.57 11.16
C SER A 77 -6.02 -3.32 12.64
N THR A 78 -5.14 -3.64 13.57
CA THR A 78 -5.30 -3.35 15.00
C THR A 78 -4.97 -1.91 15.37
N LEU A 79 -4.33 -1.18 14.46
CA LEU A 79 -3.98 0.23 14.64
C LEU A 79 -5.14 1.15 14.24
N SER A 80 -5.17 2.34 14.82
CA SER A 80 -6.11 3.41 14.43
C SER A 80 -5.31 4.63 13.93
N PRO A 81 -5.78 5.32 12.88
CA PRO A 81 -7.01 5.09 12.14
C PRO A 81 -6.93 3.86 11.23
N ARG A 82 -8.08 3.23 10.96
CA ARG A 82 -8.16 2.15 9.97
C ARG A 82 -8.21 2.72 8.56
N VAL A 83 -7.53 2.06 7.63
CA VAL A 83 -7.65 2.39 6.20
C VAL A 83 -8.98 1.84 5.69
N LEU A 84 -9.90 2.72 5.32
CA LEU A 84 -11.19 2.36 4.77
C LEU A 84 -11.13 2.43 3.24
N VAL A 85 -11.40 1.30 2.60
CA VAL A 85 -11.53 1.19 1.14
C VAL A 85 -13.02 1.18 0.80
N GLN A 86 -13.43 2.10 -0.07
CA GLN A 86 -14.79 2.18 -0.60
C GLN A 86 -14.82 1.54 -1.99
N GLY A 87 -15.88 0.78 -2.27
CA GLY A 87 -16.06 0.11 -3.55
C GLY A 87 -17.45 -0.51 -3.65
N ASP A 88 -17.69 -1.28 -4.70
CA ASP A 88 -18.92 -2.01 -4.91
C ASP A 88 -19.15 -3.00 -3.75
N PRO A 89 -20.32 -2.93 -3.06
CA PRO A 89 -20.63 -3.82 -1.95
C PRO A 89 -20.59 -5.30 -2.31
N GLN A 90 -20.98 -5.66 -3.54
CA GLN A 90 -20.96 -7.06 -3.99
C GLN A 90 -19.51 -7.58 -4.12
N GLN A 91 -18.61 -6.75 -4.60
CA GLN A 91 -17.18 -7.09 -4.67
C GLN A 91 -16.55 -7.15 -3.28
N LEU A 92 -16.87 -6.20 -2.41
CA LEU A 92 -16.37 -6.16 -1.04
C LEU A 92 -16.94 -7.27 -0.13
N ALA A 93 -18.03 -7.93 -0.55
CA ALA A 93 -18.54 -9.12 0.13
C ALA A 93 -17.73 -10.40 -0.19
N ARG A 94 -16.93 -10.39 -1.25
CA ARG A 94 -16.10 -11.54 -1.65
C ARG A 94 -14.82 -11.59 -0.81
N ASN A 95 -14.63 -12.69 -0.08
CA ASN A 95 -13.46 -12.84 0.79
C ASN A 95 -12.12 -12.71 0.04
N GLU A 96 -12.02 -13.25 -1.18
CA GLU A 96 -10.84 -13.15 -2.03
C GLU A 96 -10.46 -11.69 -2.32
N VAL A 97 -11.46 -10.85 -2.63
CA VAL A 97 -11.26 -9.42 -2.89
C VAL A 97 -10.81 -8.70 -1.61
N VAL A 98 -11.41 -9.02 -0.48
CA VAL A 98 -11.02 -8.46 0.82
C VAL A 98 -9.58 -8.83 1.17
N MET A 99 -9.17 -10.08 0.95
CA MET A 99 -7.78 -10.52 1.20
C MET A 99 -6.80 -9.83 0.26
N ALA A 100 -7.12 -9.70 -1.02
CA ALA A 100 -6.28 -8.97 -1.98
C ALA A 100 -6.14 -7.49 -1.59
N ILE A 101 -7.23 -6.83 -1.18
CA ILE A 101 -7.19 -5.43 -0.70
C ILE A 101 -6.29 -5.32 0.53
N ARG A 102 -6.41 -6.21 1.51
CA ARG A 102 -5.57 -6.21 2.72
C ARG A 102 -4.09 -6.44 2.38
N ALA A 103 -3.78 -7.35 1.44
CA ALA A 103 -2.42 -7.56 0.97
C ALA A 103 -1.84 -6.30 0.30
N LEU A 104 -2.63 -5.61 -0.52
CA LEU A 104 -2.25 -4.34 -1.13
C LEU A 104 -2.03 -3.23 -0.08
N LEU A 105 -2.85 -3.17 0.96
CA LEU A 105 -2.68 -2.22 2.05
C LEU A 105 -1.42 -2.53 2.88
N LEU A 106 -1.10 -3.81 3.10
CA LEU A 106 0.17 -4.21 3.71
C LEU A 106 1.37 -3.72 2.88
N ALA A 107 1.33 -3.91 1.56
CA ALA A 107 2.36 -3.43 0.64
C ALA A 107 2.47 -1.89 0.67
N ALA A 108 1.35 -1.18 0.72
CA ALA A 108 1.32 0.28 0.80
C ALA A 108 1.97 0.80 2.10
N VAL A 109 1.64 0.20 3.26
CA VAL A 109 2.25 0.57 4.54
C VAL A 109 3.75 0.26 4.53
N ARG A 110 4.16 -0.90 4.00
CA ARG A 110 5.58 -1.24 3.86
C ARG A 110 6.33 -0.26 2.97
N SER A 111 5.72 0.16 1.87
CA SER A 111 6.30 1.19 0.99
C SER A 111 6.46 2.53 1.71
N ALA A 112 5.50 2.90 2.56
CA ALA A 112 5.59 4.11 3.38
C ALA A 112 6.74 4.02 4.41
N VAL A 113 6.91 2.86 5.05
CA VAL A 113 8.05 2.60 5.96
C VAL A 113 9.37 2.75 5.23
N LEU A 114 9.52 2.11 4.06
CA LEU A 114 10.72 2.20 3.24
C LEU A 114 11.01 3.64 2.80
N TRP A 115 9.98 4.36 2.33
CA TRP A 115 10.11 5.75 1.92
C TRP A 115 10.64 6.62 3.06
N ARG A 116 10.15 6.41 4.27
CA ARG A 116 10.61 7.12 5.45
C ARG A 116 12.05 6.76 5.83
N GLN A 117 12.43 5.49 5.72
CA GLN A 117 13.81 5.03 5.94
C GLN A 117 14.80 5.66 4.94
N LEU A 118 14.34 5.96 3.72
CA LEU A 118 15.10 6.67 2.70
C LEU A 118 15.10 8.20 2.86
N GLY A 119 14.62 8.72 4.00
CA GLY A 119 14.61 10.15 4.31
C GLY A 119 13.38 10.90 3.84
N GLY A 120 12.35 10.20 3.34
CA GLY A 120 11.07 10.81 2.98
C GLY A 120 10.30 11.30 4.20
N SER A 121 9.63 12.44 4.07
CA SER A 121 8.81 13.02 5.14
C SER A 121 7.37 13.25 4.70
N TYR A 122 6.48 13.30 5.69
CA TYR A 122 5.07 13.65 5.45
C TYR A 122 4.92 14.99 4.69
N TRP A 123 5.78 15.96 5.00
CA TRP A 123 5.79 17.27 4.34
C TRP A 123 6.20 17.18 2.88
N ASP A 124 7.12 16.28 2.53
CA ASP A 124 7.48 16.03 1.13
C ASP A 124 6.30 15.54 0.32
N PHE A 125 5.47 14.66 0.89
CA PHE A 125 4.26 14.17 0.23
C PHE A 125 3.25 15.30 -0.06
N ILE A 126 3.11 16.26 0.84
CA ILE A 126 2.19 17.39 0.66
C ILE A 126 2.79 18.45 -0.27
N LEU A 127 4.05 18.87 -0.02
CA LEU A 127 4.66 20.00 -0.70
C LEU A 127 5.24 19.63 -2.07
N ARG A 128 5.66 18.38 -2.27
CA ARG A 128 6.33 17.91 -3.50
C ARG A 128 5.45 17.05 -4.40
N ARG A 129 4.12 17.18 -4.31
CA ARG A 129 3.17 16.40 -5.13
C ARG A 129 3.49 16.47 -6.62
N GLY A 130 3.84 17.64 -7.14
CA GLY A 130 4.21 17.81 -8.54
C GLY A 130 5.48 17.05 -8.93
N GLN A 131 6.49 17.03 -8.06
CA GLN A 131 7.74 16.29 -8.30
C GLN A 131 7.51 14.77 -8.28
N ILE A 132 6.68 14.28 -7.34
CA ILE A 132 6.28 12.87 -7.26
C ILE A 132 5.58 12.45 -8.56
N ALA A 133 4.66 13.28 -9.06
CA ALA A 133 3.97 13.02 -10.33
C ALA A 133 4.89 12.97 -11.53
N GLN A 134 5.83 13.91 -11.62
CA GLN A 134 6.82 13.94 -12.69
C GLN A 134 7.73 12.71 -12.65
N SER A 135 8.16 12.32 -11.46
CA SER A 135 8.95 11.10 -11.26
C SER A 135 8.17 9.85 -11.67
N ALA A 136 6.90 9.73 -11.27
CA ALA A 136 6.04 8.62 -11.66
C ALA A 136 5.87 8.54 -13.19
N LYS A 137 5.62 9.68 -13.87
CA LYS A 137 5.53 9.76 -15.33
C LYS A 137 6.83 9.35 -16.02
N ARG A 138 7.98 9.78 -15.49
CA ARG A 138 9.29 9.42 -16.03
C ARG A 138 9.50 7.91 -15.96
N TRP A 139 9.20 7.29 -14.83
CA TRP A 139 9.32 5.84 -14.66
C TRP A 139 8.36 5.05 -15.55
N LEU A 140 7.14 5.53 -15.76
CA LEU A 140 6.19 4.92 -16.71
C LEU A 140 6.73 4.93 -18.13
N GLY A 141 7.40 6.01 -18.54
CA GLY A 141 8.01 6.12 -19.86
C GLY A 141 9.26 5.24 -20.06
N THR A 142 9.87 4.71 -18.99
CA THR A 142 11.03 3.83 -19.05
C THR A 142 10.67 2.35 -18.96
N LEU A 143 9.41 2.00 -18.62
CA LEU A 143 8.96 0.61 -18.59
C LEU A 143 8.75 0.11 -20.02
N PRO A 144 9.25 -1.09 -20.37
CA PRO A 144 8.95 -1.70 -21.66
C PRO A 144 7.43 -1.89 -21.75
N GLN A 145 6.87 -1.42 -22.85
CA GLN A 145 5.46 -1.66 -23.16
C GLN A 145 5.30 -3.14 -23.48
N ALA A 146 4.61 -3.86 -22.61
CA ALA A 146 4.26 -5.27 -22.81
C ALA A 146 3.13 -5.40 -23.83
#